data_df5d7f4d110fe6a185bc1b4f312de9fa
#
_entry.id   df5d7f4d110fe6a185bc1b4f312de9fa
#
_cell.length_a   1.000
_cell.length_b   1.000
_cell.length_c   1.000
_cell.angle_alpha   90.00
_cell.angle_beta   90.00
_cell.angle_gamma   90.00
#
_symmetry.space_group_name_H-M   'P 1'
#
loop_
_entity.id
_entity.type
_entity.pdbx_description
1 polymer ?
#
loop_
_entity_poly.entity_id
_entity_poly.type
_entity_poly.pdbx_seq_one_letter_code
_entity_poly.pdbx_strand_id
1 'polypeptide(L)'
;MAKAQFHKNQRVYVKPVGTWALIEHVVPHWAKGLDEPIRIHYDVGLGREFAAEELQSEEPVAEVGVNSGPRWRVVRARNKWQPAEDCARHPVPGTYPVVITGEAEWGGWCVPGAEYDLDPQKVEMQARLIASAPQLVDFASGLVDWARKSGEDMPNSLVELAHTAQDILAHVKGQG
;
A
#
# COMPACT_ATOMS: atom_id res chain seq x y z
N MET A 1 -31.63 0.70 -11.20
CA MET A 1 -31.32 1.71 -10.16
C MET A 1 -29.90 1.52 -9.69
N ALA A 2 -28.99 2.43 -10.08
CA ALA A 2 -27.62 2.37 -9.58
C ALA A 2 -27.57 3.08 -8.22
N LYS A 3 -27.19 2.32 -7.18
CA LYS A 3 -26.92 2.90 -5.85
C LYS A 3 -25.43 3.01 -5.64
N ALA A 4 -24.99 4.12 -5.02
CA ALA A 4 -23.62 4.27 -4.61
C ALA A 4 -23.26 3.18 -3.57
N GLN A 5 -22.22 2.40 -3.86
CA GLN A 5 -21.68 1.38 -2.97
C GLN A 5 -20.66 1.97 -2.00
N PHE A 6 -20.01 3.05 -2.41
CA PHE A 6 -18.98 3.74 -1.65
C PHE A 6 -19.36 5.23 -1.51
N HIS A 7 -18.79 5.90 -0.50
CA HIS A 7 -19.04 7.32 -0.23
C HIS A 7 -17.75 8.14 -0.25
N LYS A 8 -17.90 9.46 -0.35
CA LYS A 8 -16.79 10.40 -0.30
C LYS A 8 -15.94 10.20 0.97
N ASN A 9 -14.64 10.30 0.83
CA ASN A 9 -13.62 10.05 1.86
C ASN A 9 -13.54 8.59 2.34
N GLN A 10 -14.29 7.67 1.71
CA GLN A 10 -14.11 6.25 1.97
C GLN A 10 -12.83 5.76 1.31
N ARG A 11 -12.08 4.95 2.06
CA ARG A 11 -10.89 4.31 1.56
C ARG A 11 -11.23 3.04 0.81
N VAL A 12 -10.66 2.90 -0.38
CA VAL A 12 -10.90 1.77 -1.28
C VAL A 12 -9.60 1.28 -1.89
N TYR A 13 -9.54 -0.02 -2.15
CA TYR A 13 -8.48 -0.63 -2.95
C TYR A 13 -8.87 -0.57 -4.42
N VAL A 14 -8.01 0.03 -5.23
CA VAL A 14 -8.21 0.19 -6.67
C VAL A 14 -7.55 -0.98 -7.39
N LYS A 15 -8.32 -2.01 -7.75
CA LYS A 15 -7.82 -3.27 -8.30
C LYS A 15 -6.94 -3.10 -9.55
N PRO A 16 -7.31 -2.29 -10.56
CA PRO A 16 -6.49 -2.15 -11.78
C PRO A 16 -5.15 -1.48 -11.54
N VAL A 17 -5.04 -0.68 -10.48
CA VAL A 17 -3.82 0.06 -10.15
C VAL A 17 -3.02 -0.64 -9.05
N GLY A 18 -3.66 -1.53 -8.28
CA GLY A 18 -3.04 -2.26 -7.19
C GLY A 18 -2.69 -1.39 -5.98
N THR A 19 -3.48 -0.33 -5.71
CA THR A 19 -3.20 0.63 -4.63
C THR A 19 -4.44 1.02 -3.86
N TRP A 20 -4.23 1.53 -2.64
CA TRP A 20 -5.28 2.14 -1.83
C TRP A 20 -5.40 3.62 -2.16
N ALA A 21 -6.64 4.12 -2.26
CA ALA A 21 -6.95 5.53 -2.48
C ALA A 21 -8.19 5.95 -1.70
N LEU A 22 -8.39 7.26 -1.54
CA LEU A 22 -9.62 7.83 -0.98
C LEU A 22 -10.54 8.25 -2.10
N ILE A 23 -11.83 8.03 -1.94
CA ILE A 23 -12.82 8.54 -2.88
C ILE A 23 -12.94 10.06 -2.69
N GLU A 24 -12.51 10.81 -3.70
CA GLU A 24 -12.61 12.26 -3.72
C GLU A 24 -14.02 12.70 -4.13
N HIS A 25 -14.58 12.05 -5.16
CA HIS A 25 -15.91 12.36 -5.65
C HIS A 25 -16.67 11.08 -6.06
N VAL A 26 -17.99 11.10 -5.80
CA VAL A 26 -18.93 10.12 -6.34
C VAL A 26 -19.58 10.77 -7.55
N VAL A 27 -19.40 10.19 -8.73
CA VAL A 27 -19.82 10.76 -10.02
C VAL A 27 -21.00 9.97 -10.58
N PRO A 28 -22.24 10.46 -10.43
CA PRO A 28 -23.40 9.82 -11.03
C PRO A 28 -23.50 10.16 -12.53
N HIS A 29 -23.70 9.16 -13.36
CA HIS A 29 -23.94 9.32 -14.79
C HIS A 29 -25.43 9.16 -15.10
N TRP A 30 -26.01 10.16 -15.74
CA TRP A 30 -27.41 10.26 -16.04
C TRP A 30 -27.70 10.02 -17.55
N ALA A 31 -28.82 9.39 -17.87
CA ALA A 31 -29.33 9.41 -19.23
C ALA A 31 -30.47 10.41 -19.35
N LYS A 32 -30.63 10.96 -20.54
CA LYS A 32 -31.68 11.95 -20.82
C LYS A 32 -33.05 11.32 -20.59
N GLY A 33 -33.85 11.95 -19.70
CA GLY A 33 -35.20 11.51 -19.38
C GLY A 33 -35.35 10.48 -18.27
N LEU A 34 -34.29 10.23 -17.50
CA LEU A 34 -34.35 9.41 -16.30
C LEU A 34 -34.13 10.26 -15.05
N ASP A 35 -34.91 10.00 -14.00
CA ASP A 35 -34.81 10.68 -12.71
C ASP A 35 -33.74 10.06 -11.78
N GLU A 36 -33.11 8.95 -12.21
CA GLU A 36 -32.12 8.22 -11.47
C GLU A 36 -30.85 7.97 -12.31
N PRO A 37 -29.66 7.94 -11.68
CA PRO A 37 -28.43 7.65 -12.38
C PRO A 37 -28.40 6.20 -12.90
N ILE A 38 -27.92 6.01 -14.13
CA ILE A 38 -27.74 4.69 -14.72
C ILE A 38 -26.46 4.01 -14.27
N ARG A 39 -25.42 4.79 -13.95
CA ARG A 39 -24.14 4.32 -13.45
C ARG A 39 -23.59 5.30 -12.45
N ILE A 40 -22.77 4.79 -11.52
CA ILE A 40 -22.03 5.60 -10.57
C ILE A 40 -20.57 5.21 -10.72
N HIS A 41 -19.72 6.19 -10.99
CA HIS A 41 -18.27 6.08 -10.97
C HIS A 41 -17.70 6.84 -9.79
N TYR A 42 -16.45 6.58 -9.50
CA TYR A 42 -15.73 7.11 -8.34
C TYR A 42 -14.42 7.71 -8.80
N ASP A 43 -14.23 8.98 -8.51
CA ASP A 43 -12.96 9.64 -8.65
C ASP A 43 -12.16 9.43 -7.35
N VAL A 44 -10.98 8.87 -7.50
CA VAL A 44 -10.05 8.55 -6.39
C VAL A 44 -8.73 9.32 -6.55
N GLY A 45 -8.71 10.39 -7.34
CA GLY A 45 -7.54 11.24 -7.55
C GLY A 45 -6.44 10.62 -8.42
N LEU A 46 -6.75 9.55 -9.17
CA LEU A 46 -5.79 8.83 -10.03
C LEU A 46 -5.93 9.18 -11.52
N GLY A 47 -6.55 10.34 -11.85
CA GLY A 47 -6.65 10.85 -13.21
C GLY A 47 -7.72 10.22 -14.08
N ARG A 48 -8.48 9.21 -13.57
CA ARG A 48 -9.67 8.63 -14.20
C ARG A 48 -10.71 8.22 -13.16
N GLU A 49 -11.92 8.04 -13.63
CA GLU A 49 -13.01 7.48 -12.83
C GLU A 49 -12.98 5.94 -12.87
N PHE A 50 -13.39 5.33 -11.77
CA PHE A 50 -13.46 3.88 -11.58
C PHE A 50 -14.90 3.43 -11.33
N ALA A 51 -15.26 2.29 -11.91
CA ALA A 51 -16.52 1.63 -11.61
C ALA A 51 -16.46 0.93 -10.23
N ALA A 52 -17.62 0.65 -9.65
CA ALA A 52 -17.67 0.00 -8.33
C ALA A 52 -16.97 -1.37 -8.31
N GLU A 53 -17.00 -2.12 -9.41
CA GLU A 53 -16.39 -3.43 -9.57
C GLU A 53 -14.85 -3.36 -9.58
N GLU A 54 -14.28 -2.21 -9.96
CA GLU A 54 -12.86 -1.95 -9.96
C GLU A 54 -12.33 -1.55 -8.56
N LEU A 55 -13.24 -1.26 -7.64
CA LEU A 55 -12.94 -0.89 -6.27
C LEU A 55 -13.28 -2.03 -5.31
N GLN A 56 -12.61 -2.04 -4.18
CA GLN A 56 -12.89 -2.93 -3.07
C GLN A 56 -12.85 -2.13 -1.78
N SER A 57 -13.91 -2.23 -0.98
CA SER A 57 -13.89 -1.66 0.37
C SER A 57 -12.79 -2.32 1.20
N GLU A 58 -12.27 -1.58 2.16
CA GLU A 58 -11.53 -2.18 3.25
C GLU A 58 -12.54 -3.06 4.02
N GLU A 59 -12.71 -4.32 3.62
CA GLU A 59 -13.33 -5.27 4.53
C GLU A 59 -12.45 -5.27 5.77
N PRO A 60 -13.04 -5.22 6.99
CA PRO A 60 -12.27 -5.57 8.17
C PRO A 60 -11.78 -6.99 7.89
N VAL A 61 -10.50 -7.13 7.55
CA VAL A 61 -9.86 -8.43 7.41
C VAL A 61 -10.10 -9.08 8.75
N ALA A 62 -11.00 -10.08 8.77
CA ALA A 62 -11.17 -10.94 9.93
C ALA A 62 -9.76 -11.34 10.31
N GLU A 63 -9.35 -10.92 11.49
CA GLU A 63 -8.02 -11.14 12.03
C GLU A 63 -7.78 -12.65 12.04
N VAL A 64 -7.14 -13.14 10.98
CA VAL A 64 -6.36 -14.36 11.11
C VAL A 64 -5.20 -13.94 11.98
N GLY A 65 -5.29 -14.28 13.27
CA GLY A 65 -4.43 -13.84 14.33
C GLY A 65 -2.97 -14.18 14.07
N VAL A 66 -2.26 -13.23 13.47
CA VAL A 66 -0.81 -13.14 13.52
C VAL A 66 -0.47 -11.66 13.55
N ASN A 67 -0.04 -11.21 14.74
CA ASN A 67 0.61 -9.96 15.07
C ASN A 67 -0.11 -8.62 14.77
N SER A 68 -0.58 -8.01 15.87
CA SER A 68 -1.18 -6.66 15.96
C SER A 68 -0.15 -5.51 15.86
N GLY A 69 0.86 -5.62 15.02
CA GLY A 69 1.83 -4.55 14.77
C GLY A 69 1.24 -3.47 13.84
N PRO A 70 1.78 -2.24 13.86
CA PRO A 70 1.37 -1.18 12.95
C PRO A 70 1.57 -1.61 11.51
N ARG A 71 0.48 -1.69 10.74
CA ARG A 71 0.54 -2.05 9.32
C ARG A 71 0.97 -0.84 8.49
N TRP A 72 2.19 -0.85 8.03
CA TRP A 72 2.65 0.13 7.07
C TRP A 72 2.04 -0.15 5.69
N ARG A 73 1.78 0.90 4.92
CA ARG A 73 1.09 0.75 3.65
C ARG A 73 1.54 1.79 2.63
N VAL A 74 1.58 1.38 1.36
CA VAL A 74 1.78 2.30 0.26
C VAL A 74 0.45 2.95 -0.09
N VAL A 75 0.44 4.27 -0.15
CA VAL A 75 -0.66 5.08 -0.68
C VAL A 75 -0.16 5.94 -1.83
N ARG A 76 -1.08 6.46 -2.64
CA ARG A 76 -0.77 7.40 -3.70
C ARG A 76 -1.04 8.82 -3.25
N ALA A 77 -0.03 9.68 -3.38
CA ALA A 77 -0.18 11.12 -3.25
C ALA A 77 -0.18 11.77 -4.63
N ARG A 78 -1.03 12.76 -4.81
CA ARG A 78 -1.09 13.54 -6.05
C ARG A 78 0.17 14.36 -6.22
N ASN A 79 0.79 14.30 -7.41
CA ASN A 79 1.86 15.20 -7.77
C ASN A 79 1.26 16.57 -8.15
N LYS A 80 1.40 17.55 -7.27
CA LYS A 80 0.88 18.92 -7.47
C LYS A 80 1.76 19.75 -8.40
N TRP A 81 2.97 19.29 -8.66
CA TRP A 81 4.01 20.03 -9.35
C TRP A 81 4.17 19.63 -10.81
N GLN A 82 3.68 18.45 -11.18
CA GLN A 82 3.88 17.86 -12.47
C GLN A 82 2.57 17.23 -12.95
N PRO A 83 2.03 17.68 -14.10
CA PRO A 83 0.79 17.12 -14.66
C PRO A 83 1.02 15.68 -15.16
N ALA A 84 -0.05 14.92 -15.24
CA ALA A 84 0.02 13.51 -15.63
C ALA A 84 0.61 13.28 -17.03
N GLU A 85 0.45 14.27 -17.92
CA GLU A 85 0.96 14.27 -19.30
C GLU A 85 2.48 14.22 -19.35
N ASP A 86 3.15 14.89 -18.39
CA ASP A 86 4.61 14.93 -18.29
C ASP A 86 5.18 13.70 -17.58
N CYS A 87 4.31 12.87 -17.00
CA CYS A 87 4.67 11.71 -16.18
C CYS A 87 4.47 10.36 -16.92
N ALA A 88 4.61 10.33 -18.24
CA ALA A 88 4.30 9.13 -19.06
C ALA A 88 5.09 7.86 -18.66
N ARG A 89 6.27 8.01 -18.02
CA ARG A 89 7.10 6.89 -17.55
C ARG A 89 6.72 6.39 -16.16
N HIS A 90 5.88 7.14 -15.43
CA HIS A 90 5.46 6.74 -14.09
C HIS A 90 4.42 5.60 -14.18
N PRO A 91 4.49 4.58 -13.32
CA PRO A 91 3.49 3.50 -13.26
C PRO A 91 2.07 4.01 -13.05
N VAL A 92 1.89 5.12 -12.34
CA VAL A 92 0.63 5.84 -12.19
C VAL A 92 0.90 7.34 -12.41
N PRO A 93 0.67 7.85 -13.64
CA PRO A 93 0.95 9.23 -13.99
C PRO A 93 0.28 10.24 -13.07
N GLY A 94 0.96 11.35 -12.77
CA GLY A 94 0.44 12.41 -11.91
C GLY A 94 0.42 12.08 -10.41
N THR A 95 1.01 10.95 -10.00
CA THR A 95 1.08 10.54 -8.59
C THR A 95 2.46 10.02 -8.23
N TYR A 96 2.74 9.91 -6.93
CA TYR A 96 3.94 9.27 -6.39
C TYR A 96 3.60 8.41 -5.18
N PRO A 97 4.40 7.36 -4.86
CA PRO A 97 4.16 6.50 -3.72
C PRO A 97 4.57 7.19 -2.41
N VAL A 98 3.75 6.98 -1.38
CA VAL A 98 4.04 7.38 0.00
C VAL A 98 3.79 6.17 0.90
N VAL A 99 4.70 5.88 1.82
CA VAL A 99 4.50 4.84 2.82
C VAL A 99 3.97 5.47 4.10
N ILE A 100 2.76 5.12 4.49
CA ILE A 100 2.17 5.54 5.76
C ILE A 100 2.50 4.51 6.82
N THR A 101 3.06 4.96 7.94
CA THR A 101 3.57 4.12 9.02
C THR A 101 2.69 4.10 10.26
N GLY A 102 1.62 4.88 10.30
CA GLY A 102 0.69 4.98 11.43
C GLY A 102 -0.75 5.18 10.99
N GLU A 103 -1.66 5.35 11.96
CA GLU A 103 -3.07 5.64 11.70
C GLU A 103 -3.30 7.08 11.23
N ALA A 104 -2.44 8.01 11.64
CA ALA A 104 -2.49 9.39 11.17
C ALA A 104 -2.05 9.45 9.70
N GLU A 105 -2.77 10.22 8.89
CA GLU A 105 -2.49 10.38 7.46
C GLU A 105 -1.19 11.16 7.16
N TRP A 106 -0.59 11.74 8.17
CA TRP A 106 0.66 12.48 8.06
C TRP A 106 1.80 11.72 8.76
N GLY A 107 2.94 11.73 8.12
CA GLY A 107 4.12 11.00 8.55
C GLY A 107 4.29 9.69 7.77
N GLY A 108 5.54 9.37 7.52
CA GLY A 108 5.91 8.20 6.73
C GLY A 108 7.08 8.50 5.81
N TRP A 109 7.28 7.64 4.85
CA TRP A 109 8.36 7.75 3.88
C TRP A 109 7.82 8.18 2.51
N CYS A 110 8.49 9.13 1.88
CA CYS A 110 8.28 9.50 0.48
C CYS A 110 9.60 9.88 -0.16
N VAL A 111 9.67 9.79 -1.48
CA VAL A 111 10.81 10.23 -2.27
C VAL A 111 10.48 11.57 -2.92
N PRO A 112 11.41 12.55 -2.91
CA PRO A 112 11.26 13.79 -3.63
C PRO A 112 10.96 13.55 -5.12
N GLY A 113 10.12 14.40 -5.73
CA GLY A 113 9.64 14.22 -7.09
C GLY A 113 10.76 14.03 -8.13
N ALA A 114 11.86 14.78 -7.99
CA ALA A 114 13.01 14.67 -8.89
C ALA A 114 13.66 13.27 -8.90
N GLU A 115 13.77 12.62 -7.73
CA GLU A 115 14.32 11.26 -7.64
C GLU A 115 13.32 10.24 -8.19
N TYR A 116 12.03 10.45 -8.00
CA TYR A 116 11.00 9.60 -8.57
C TYR A 116 11.02 9.62 -10.09
N ASP A 117 11.27 10.79 -10.71
CA ASP A 117 11.38 10.93 -12.17
C ASP A 117 12.59 10.20 -12.76
N LEU A 118 13.68 10.06 -11.99
CA LEU A 118 14.90 9.38 -12.44
C LEU A 118 14.66 7.87 -12.63
N ASP A 119 14.03 7.21 -11.66
CA ASP A 119 13.73 5.77 -11.71
C ASP A 119 12.44 5.44 -10.94
N PRO A 120 11.27 5.66 -11.55
CA PRO A 120 9.99 5.41 -10.92
C PRO A 120 9.82 3.95 -10.47
N GLN A 121 10.31 2.99 -11.25
CA GLN A 121 10.16 1.56 -10.94
C GLN A 121 10.93 1.17 -9.69
N LYS A 122 12.15 1.68 -9.53
CA LYS A 122 12.97 1.47 -8.33
C LYS A 122 12.30 2.03 -7.09
N VAL A 123 11.79 3.27 -7.18
CA VAL A 123 11.12 3.93 -6.04
C VAL A 123 9.83 3.20 -5.65
N GLU A 124 9.06 2.71 -6.63
CA GLU A 124 7.88 1.88 -6.37
C GLU A 124 8.24 0.58 -5.65
N MET A 125 9.32 -0.06 -6.07
CA MET A 125 9.83 -1.27 -5.39
C MET A 125 10.26 -0.95 -3.95
N GLN A 126 11.01 0.14 -3.75
CA GLN A 126 11.44 0.59 -2.42
C GLN A 126 10.24 0.90 -1.51
N ALA A 127 9.22 1.58 -2.02
CA ALA A 127 8.01 1.86 -1.26
C ALA A 127 7.32 0.58 -0.77
N ARG A 128 7.19 -0.42 -1.65
CA ARG A 128 6.62 -1.73 -1.28
C ARG A 128 7.48 -2.47 -0.26
N LEU A 129 8.80 -2.44 -0.42
CA LEU A 129 9.74 -3.06 0.53
C LEU A 129 9.62 -2.42 1.91
N ILE A 130 9.62 -1.09 1.98
CA ILE A 130 9.47 -0.34 3.23
C ILE A 130 8.11 -0.65 3.88
N ALA A 131 7.02 -0.66 3.10
CA ALA A 131 5.70 -1.00 3.62
C ALA A 131 5.62 -2.43 4.17
N SER A 132 6.45 -3.35 3.66
CA SER A 132 6.53 -4.73 4.13
C SER A 132 7.49 -4.92 5.31
N ALA A 133 8.25 -3.89 5.72
CA ALA A 133 9.27 -4.01 6.76
C ALA A 133 8.74 -4.59 8.08
N PRO A 134 7.56 -4.20 8.62
CA PRO A 134 7.03 -4.80 9.83
C PRO A 134 6.84 -6.32 9.71
N GLN A 135 6.27 -6.80 8.60
CA GLN A 135 6.06 -8.23 8.38
C GLN A 135 7.38 -8.99 8.23
N LEU A 136 8.40 -8.36 7.62
CA LEU A 136 9.74 -8.95 7.50
C LEU A 136 10.43 -9.06 8.88
N VAL A 137 10.26 -8.05 9.73
CA VAL A 137 10.76 -8.09 11.12
C VAL A 137 10.06 -9.19 11.92
N ASP A 138 8.74 -9.32 11.80
CA ASP A 138 7.97 -10.38 12.47
C ASP A 138 8.40 -11.76 11.98
N PHE A 139 8.58 -11.93 10.68
CA PHE A 139 9.06 -13.18 10.09
C PHE A 139 10.46 -13.53 10.60
N ALA A 140 11.41 -12.57 10.60
CA ALA A 140 12.75 -12.78 11.12
C ALA A 140 12.75 -13.14 12.60
N SER A 141 11.90 -12.47 13.39
CA SER A 141 11.73 -12.77 14.82
C SER A 141 11.18 -14.19 15.04
N GLY A 142 10.17 -14.57 14.26
CA GLY A 142 9.60 -15.92 14.29
C GLY A 142 10.62 -17.00 13.93
N LEU A 143 11.49 -16.74 12.95
CA LEU A 143 12.56 -17.66 12.56
C LEU A 143 13.59 -17.86 13.70
N VAL A 144 14.01 -16.78 14.34
CA VAL A 144 14.94 -16.83 15.51
C VAL A 144 14.31 -17.58 16.67
N ASP A 145 13.05 -17.32 16.98
CA ASP A 145 12.33 -18.00 18.07
C ASP A 145 12.12 -19.47 17.80
N TRP A 146 11.81 -19.81 16.55
CA TRP A 146 11.68 -21.20 16.13
C TRP A 146 13.03 -21.94 16.24
N ALA A 147 14.13 -21.31 15.78
CA ALA A 147 15.45 -21.88 15.87
C ALA A 147 15.87 -22.17 17.33
N ARG A 148 15.56 -21.27 18.24
CA ARG A 148 15.83 -21.46 19.68
C ARG A 148 15.06 -22.65 20.28
N LYS A 149 13.86 -22.92 19.79
CA LYS A 149 12.98 -24.00 20.30
C LYS A 149 13.34 -25.36 19.71
N SER A 150 13.89 -25.41 18.49
CA SER A 150 14.13 -26.66 17.75
C SER A 150 15.41 -27.41 18.19
N GLY A 151 16.29 -26.78 19.00
CA GLY A 151 17.46 -27.44 19.58
C GLY A 151 18.49 -27.93 18.55
N GLU A 152 19.21 -29.03 18.88
CA GLU A 152 20.35 -29.53 18.10
C GLU A 152 19.96 -30.27 16.78
N ASP A 153 18.66 -30.59 16.57
CA ASP A 153 18.21 -31.34 15.40
C ASP A 153 18.00 -30.47 14.13
N MET A 154 18.46 -29.23 14.17
CA MET A 154 18.23 -28.29 13.05
C MET A 154 19.34 -28.42 11.96
N PRO A 155 18.97 -28.42 10.66
CA PRO A 155 19.95 -28.36 9.58
C PRO A 155 20.84 -27.11 9.68
N ASN A 156 22.14 -27.24 9.43
CA ASN A 156 23.10 -26.15 9.53
C ASN A 156 22.69 -24.91 8.71
N SER A 157 22.11 -25.11 7.55
CA SER A 157 21.62 -24.02 6.69
C SER A 157 20.53 -23.17 7.35
N LEU A 158 19.68 -23.78 8.18
CA LEU A 158 18.65 -23.04 8.94
C LEU A 158 19.24 -22.35 10.16
N VAL A 159 20.28 -22.90 10.77
CA VAL A 159 21.03 -22.24 11.84
C VAL A 159 21.68 -20.97 11.32
N GLU A 160 22.33 -21.02 10.16
CA GLU A 160 22.95 -19.85 9.52
C GLU A 160 21.91 -18.77 9.17
N LEU A 161 20.74 -19.17 8.66
CA LEU A 161 19.63 -18.24 8.39
C LEU A 161 19.10 -17.57 9.67
N ALA A 162 18.99 -18.32 10.77
CA ALA A 162 18.54 -17.78 12.04
C ALA A 162 19.57 -16.79 12.62
N HIS A 163 20.88 -17.06 12.50
CA HIS A 163 21.93 -16.09 12.88
C HIS A 163 21.85 -14.82 12.04
N THR A 164 21.71 -14.95 10.71
CA THR A 164 21.54 -13.79 9.83
C THR A 164 20.31 -12.97 10.21
N ALA A 165 19.19 -13.63 10.51
CA ALA A 165 17.98 -12.96 10.98
C ALA A 165 18.19 -12.22 12.30
N GLN A 166 18.96 -12.81 13.23
CA GLN A 166 19.29 -12.19 14.51
C GLN A 166 20.14 -10.93 14.32
N ASP A 167 21.14 -10.97 13.43
CA ASP A 167 21.98 -9.81 13.13
C ASP A 167 21.17 -8.67 12.50
N ILE A 168 20.27 -8.98 11.57
CA ILE A 168 19.34 -8.01 10.96
C ILE A 168 18.46 -7.38 12.06
N LEU A 169 17.90 -8.18 12.95
CA LEU A 169 17.06 -7.68 14.04
C LEU A 169 17.83 -6.81 15.03
N ALA A 170 19.10 -7.14 15.33
CA ALA A 170 19.96 -6.32 16.16
C ALA A 170 20.25 -4.96 15.51
N HIS A 171 20.53 -4.95 14.21
CA HIS A 171 20.71 -3.73 13.44
C HIS A 171 19.45 -2.84 13.44
N VAL A 172 18.27 -3.42 13.17
CA VAL A 172 16.99 -2.70 13.19
C VAL A 172 16.71 -2.07 14.57
N LYS A 173 17.11 -2.72 15.66
CA LYS A 173 16.95 -2.21 17.03
C LYS A 173 18.05 -1.23 17.46
N GLY A 174 19.02 -0.92 16.60
CA GLY A 174 20.14 -0.05 16.93
C GLY A 174 21.11 -0.67 17.94
N GLN A 175 21.21 -2.00 17.98
CA GLN A 175 22.07 -2.78 18.89
C GLN A 175 23.30 -3.36 18.16
N GLY A 176 23.52 -2.95 16.91
CA GLY A 176 24.65 -3.36 16.08
C GLY A 176 25.80 -2.37 16.09
#